data_85e7e46adaa2f874e57bd11434cdc2c0
#
_entry.id   85e7e46adaa2f874e57bd11434cdc2c0
#
_cell.length_a   1.000
_cell.length_b   1.000
_cell.length_c   1.000
_cell.angle_alpha   90.00
_cell.angle_beta   90.00
_cell.angle_gamma   90.00
#
_symmetry.space_group_name_H-M   'P 1'
#
loop_
_entity.id
_entity.type
_entity.pdbx_description
1 polymer ?
#
loop_
_entity_poly.entity_id
_entity_poly.type
_entity_poly.pdbx_seq_one_letter_code
_entity_poly.pdbx_strand_id
1 'polypeptide(L)'
;SGLTYSLVEGSLFKGRINDISYKRSIDSAPLNIGDYNYKGSPLLTGFKVAFNTDDNVTEGAIKINLFNGNLHIEDFTTEAPYRTNGLGLLGVKVHIDQMTIKNGVCNSIEGKLSLSNDSFDETVSGNIRCLEESVYEVELLDSKNNEMGLMIYRPGFIDLEIETAILKSDVSIFLGNRMGFTIPL
;
A
#
# COMPACT_ATOMS: atom_id res chain seq x y z
N SER A 1 2.16 18.18 -7.99
CA SER A 1 1.99 16.76 -7.69
C SER A 1 0.94 16.13 -8.62
N GLY A 2 1.12 14.90 -9.02
CA GLY A 2 0.13 14.21 -9.84
C GLY A 2 0.62 12.91 -10.45
N LEU A 3 -0.34 12.17 -10.98
CA LEU A 3 -0.08 10.99 -11.80
C LEU A 3 0.26 11.44 -13.23
N THR A 4 1.26 10.79 -13.81
CA THR A 4 1.64 10.92 -15.21
C THR A 4 1.71 9.53 -15.83
N TYR A 5 1.54 9.45 -17.13
CA TYR A 5 1.63 8.22 -17.89
C TYR A 5 2.18 8.52 -19.30
N SER A 6 2.76 7.54 -19.96
CA SER A 6 3.30 7.73 -21.31
C SER A 6 2.28 7.48 -22.40
N LEU A 7 1.46 6.44 -22.26
CA LEU A 7 0.52 6.00 -23.29
C LEU A 7 -0.70 5.31 -22.68
N VAL A 8 -1.86 5.59 -23.25
CA VAL A 8 -3.10 4.83 -22.99
C VAL A 8 -3.55 4.18 -24.29
N GLU A 9 -3.67 2.87 -24.28
CA GLU A 9 -4.12 2.06 -25.40
C GLU A 9 -5.46 1.42 -25.10
N GLY A 10 -6.32 1.32 -26.10
CA GLY A 10 -7.60 0.64 -25.96
C GLY A 10 -8.80 1.57 -25.94
N SER A 11 -9.82 1.24 -25.18
CA SER A 11 -11.10 1.95 -25.07
C SER A 11 -11.43 2.23 -23.61
N LEU A 12 -12.53 2.98 -23.36
CA LEU A 12 -13.04 3.21 -22.00
C LEU A 12 -13.33 1.90 -21.22
N PHE A 13 -13.61 0.82 -21.93
CA PHE A 13 -14.03 -0.45 -21.32
C PHE A 13 -12.90 -1.47 -21.17
N LYS A 14 -11.82 -1.32 -21.91
CA LYS A 14 -10.66 -2.21 -21.83
C LYS A 14 -9.46 -1.56 -22.48
N GLY A 15 -8.32 -1.61 -21.79
CA GLY A 15 -7.08 -1.08 -22.33
C GLY A 15 -5.91 -1.32 -21.40
N ARG A 16 -4.83 -0.61 -21.72
CA ARG A 16 -3.58 -0.59 -20.98
C ARG A 16 -3.12 0.84 -20.77
N ILE A 17 -2.54 1.11 -19.63
CA ILE A 17 -1.88 2.37 -19.30
C ILE A 17 -0.42 2.05 -19.02
N ASN A 18 0.47 2.66 -19.78
CA ASN A 18 1.91 2.40 -19.68
C ASN A 18 2.64 3.51 -18.91
N ASP A 19 3.69 3.11 -18.18
CA ASP A 19 4.60 4.00 -17.46
C ASP A 19 3.86 4.96 -16.50
N ILE A 20 2.93 4.43 -15.73
CA ILE A 20 2.29 5.23 -14.69
C ILE A 20 3.35 5.61 -13.66
N SER A 21 3.46 6.89 -13.39
CA SER A 21 4.31 7.40 -12.32
C SER A 21 3.61 8.48 -11.52
N TYR A 22 3.96 8.58 -10.26
CA TYR A 22 3.45 9.59 -9.36
C TYR A 22 4.57 10.56 -8.97
N LYS A 23 4.30 11.83 -9.09
CA LYS A 23 5.22 12.90 -8.67
C LYS A 23 4.58 13.71 -7.55
N ARG A 24 5.20 13.68 -6.38
CA ARG A 24 4.69 14.37 -5.19
C ARG A 24 4.84 15.88 -5.29
N SER A 25 5.99 16.34 -5.77
CA SER A 25 6.31 17.76 -6.02
C SER A 25 7.10 17.90 -7.31
N ILE A 26 7.28 19.14 -7.77
CA ILE A 26 8.06 19.42 -8.99
C ILE A 26 9.50 18.89 -8.85
N ASP A 27 10.07 18.98 -7.66
CA ASP A 27 11.47 18.63 -7.37
C ASP A 27 11.67 17.19 -6.89
N SER A 28 10.59 16.42 -6.65
CA SER A 28 10.70 15.02 -6.24
C SER A 28 10.99 14.11 -7.44
N ALA A 29 11.77 13.04 -7.20
CA ALA A 29 11.89 11.97 -8.17
C ALA A 29 10.50 11.30 -8.39
N PRO A 30 10.14 10.94 -9.63
CA PRO A 30 8.90 10.23 -9.89
C PRO A 30 8.97 8.83 -9.29
N LEU A 31 7.93 8.45 -8.55
CA LEU A 31 7.71 7.06 -8.15
C LEU A 31 7.11 6.32 -9.34
N ASN A 32 7.85 5.37 -9.89
CA ASN A 32 7.34 4.52 -10.96
C ASN A 32 6.34 3.51 -10.37
N ILE A 33 5.10 3.56 -10.85
CA ILE A 33 4.01 2.66 -10.43
C ILE A 33 3.91 1.47 -11.39
N GLY A 34 4.34 1.64 -12.66
CA GLY A 34 4.39 0.60 -13.67
C GLY A 34 3.26 0.63 -14.68
N ASP A 35 3.06 -0.51 -15.34
CA ASP A 35 2.09 -0.72 -16.42
C ASP A 35 0.87 -1.47 -15.90
N TYR A 36 -0.32 -1.02 -16.30
CA TYR A 36 -1.58 -1.61 -15.86
C TYR A 36 -2.50 -1.93 -17.01
N ASN A 37 -3.04 -3.13 -16.99
CA ASN A 37 -4.22 -3.47 -17.77
C ASN A 37 -5.46 -3.05 -17.01
N TYR A 38 -6.48 -2.57 -17.68
CA TYR A 38 -7.74 -2.21 -17.06
C TYR A 38 -8.95 -2.73 -17.82
N LYS A 39 -10.04 -2.98 -17.07
CA LYS A 39 -11.35 -3.31 -17.59
C LYS A 39 -12.42 -2.47 -16.90
N GLY A 40 -13.05 -1.60 -17.67
CA GLY A 40 -14.13 -0.74 -17.23
C GLY A 40 -15.49 -1.40 -17.41
N SER A 41 -16.41 -1.16 -16.49
CA SER A 41 -17.80 -1.63 -16.57
C SER A 41 -18.73 -0.55 -16.03
N PRO A 42 -19.78 -0.17 -16.75
CA PRO A 42 -20.78 0.74 -16.24
C PRO A 42 -21.59 0.08 -15.13
N LEU A 43 -21.95 0.86 -14.12
CA LEU A 43 -22.86 0.52 -13.05
C LEU A 43 -24.07 1.46 -13.11
N LEU A 44 -25.18 1.09 -12.48
CA LEU A 44 -26.37 1.93 -12.43
C LEU A 44 -26.10 3.33 -11.82
N THR A 45 -25.19 3.39 -10.86
CA THR A 45 -24.87 4.63 -10.10
C THR A 45 -23.44 5.13 -10.36
N GLY A 46 -22.71 4.53 -11.31
CA GLY A 46 -21.32 4.90 -11.49
C GLY A 46 -20.54 4.03 -12.49
N PHE A 47 -19.28 3.78 -12.14
CA PHE A 47 -18.39 3.03 -12.99
C PHE A 47 -17.44 2.18 -12.15
N LYS A 48 -17.18 0.93 -12.59
CA LYS A 48 -16.18 0.04 -12.00
C LYS A 48 -15.00 -0.09 -12.95
N VAL A 49 -13.79 0.04 -12.42
CA VAL A 49 -12.55 -0.25 -13.12
C VAL A 49 -11.81 -1.33 -12.38
N ALA A 50 -11.69 -2.51 -12.96
CA ALA A 50 -10.76 -3.53 -12.50
C ALA A 50 -9.42 -3.32 -13.19
N PHE A 51 -8.32 -3.54 -12.49
CA PHE A 51 -6.97 -3.35 -13.00
C PHE A 51 -6.01 -4.40 -12.46
N ASN A 52 -4.99 -4.69 -13.23
CA ASN A 52 -3.88 -5.55 -12.79
C ASN A 52 -2.60 -5.22 -13.56
N THR A 53 -1.45 -5.50 -12.95
CA THR A 53 -0.15 -5.55 -13.63
C THR A 53 0.00 -6.83 -14.43
N ASP A 54 0.94 -6.87 -15.40
CA ASP A 54 1.16 -8.06 -16.26
C ASP A 54 1.60 -9.29 -15.44
N ASP A 55 2.30 -9.09 -14.33
CA ASP A 55 2.74 -10.14 -13.40
C ASP A 55 1.70 -10.48 -12.32
N ASN A 56 0.55 -9.80 -12.30
CA ASN A 56 -0.50 -9.89 -11.29
C ASN A 56 -0.01 -9.64 -9.84
N VAL A 57 1.12 -8.97 -9.67
CA VAL A 57 1.62 -8.57 -8.34
C VAL A 57 0.75 -7.47 -7.74
N THR A 58 0.22 -6.59 -8.60
CA THR A 58 -0.77 -5.58 -8.20
C THR A 58 -2.04 -5.78 -8.99
N GLU A 59 -3.14 -5.96 -8.28
CA GLU A 59 -4.48 -6.09 -8.86
C GLU A 59 -5.55 -5.50 -7.93
N GLY A 60 -6.72 -5.23 -8.48
CA GLY A 60 -7.85 -4.74 -7.70
C GLY A 60 -8.95 -4.13 -8.55
N ALA A 61 -9.93 -3.55 -7.89
CA ALA A 61 -10.99 -2.80 -8.57
C ALA A 61 -11.35 -1.52 -7.81
N ILE A 62 -11.68 -0.49 -8.56
CA ILE A 62 -12.18 0.78 -8.04
C ILE A 62 -13.58 1.00 -8.59
N LYS A 63 -14.55 1.25 -7.71
CA LYS A 63 -15.89 1.70 -8.07
C LYS A 63 -16.02 3.18 -7.75
N ILE A 64 -16.49 3.94 -8.69
CA ILE A 64 -16.73 5.38 -8.56
C ILE A 64 -18.23 5.60 -8.60
N ASN A 65 -18.79 6.16 -7.54
CA ASN A 65 -20.20 6.58 -7.53
C ASN A 65 -20.28 8.03 -8.04
N LEU A 66 -20.90 8.21 -9.19
CA LEU A 66 -20.98 9.51 -9.88
C LEU A 66 -21.97 10.50 -9.21
N PHE A 67 -22.87 10.01 -8.36
CA PHE A 67 -23.85 10.89 -7.68
C PHE A 67 -23.28 11.57 -6.45
N ASN A 68 -22.39 10.88 -5.71
CA ASN A 68 -21.85 11.40 -4.45
C ASN A 68 -20.32 11.47 -4.42
N GLY A 69 -19.66 11.08 -5.52
CA GLY A 69 -18.19 11.10 -5.61
C GLY A 69 -17.45 10.10 -4.72
N ASN A 70 -18.15 9.17 -4.09
CA ASN A 70 -17.51 8.16 -3.25
C ASN A 70 -16.72 7.16 -4.10
N LEU A 71 -15.56 6.77 -3.58
CA LEU A 71 -14.74 5.71 -4.15
C LEU A 71 -14.83 4.48 -3.26
N HIS A 72 -14.96 3.31 -3.87
CA HIS A 72 -14.85 2.02 -3.21
C HIS A 72 -13.74 1.22 -3.90
N ILE A 73 -12.77 0.78 -3.11
CA ILE A 73 -11.69 -0.12 -3.56
C ILE A 73 -12.07 -1.51 -3.09
N GLU A 74 -11.91 -2.50 -3.97
CA GLU A 74 -12.25 -3.90 -3.71
C GLU A 74 -11.12 -4.81 -4.18
N ASP A 75 -10.88 -5.88 -3.44
CA ASP A 75 -9.97 -6.97 -3.79
C ASP A 75 -8.58 -6.45 -4.23
N PHE A 76 -8.09 -5.36 -3.59
CA PHE A 76 -6.80 -4.79 -3.93
C PHE A 76 -5.67 -5.57 -3.26
N THR A 77 -4.74 -6.02 -4.06
CA THR A 77 -3.50 -6.67 -3.59
C THR A 77 -2.31 -6.01 -4.27
N THR A 78 -1.24 -5.80 -3.51
CA THR A 78 0.05 -5.38 -4.05
C THR A 78 1.17 -5.90 -3.18
N GLU A 79 2.33 -6.16 -3.80
CA GLU A 79 3.55 -6.54 -3.11
C GLU A 79 4.72 -5.74 -3.71
N ALA A 80 5.51 -5.11 -2.86
CA ALA A 80 6.66 -4.33 -3.30
C ALA A 80 7.81 -4.44 -2.30
N PRO A 81 9.05 -4.55 -2.79
CA PRO A 81 10.23 -4.44 -1.96
C PRO A 81 10.59 -2.97 -1.71
N TYR A 82 10.84 -2.62 -0.46
CA TYR A 82 11.34 -1.31 -0.07
C TYR A 82 12.72 -1.42 0.53
N ARG A 83 13.64 -0.59 0.08
CA ARG A 83 14.97 -0.52 0.70
C ARG A 83 14.95 0.45 1.87
N THR A 84 15.28 -0.05 3.05
CA THR A 84 15.40 0.76 4.27
C THR A 84 16.86 0.92 4.67
N ASN A 85 17.20 2.05 5.31
CA ASN A 85 18.50 2.25 5.94
C ASN A 85 18.50 1.48 7.26
N GLY A 86 19.19 0.34 7.31
CA GLY A 86 19.33 -0.48 8.52
C GLY A 86 18.81 -1.91 8.38
N LEU A 87 17.59 -2.13 7.85
CA LEU A 87 17.03 -3.48 7.63
C LEU A 87 17.30 -4.04 6.23
N GLY A 88 17.89 -3.25 5.31
CA GLY A 88 18.07 -3.68 3.93
C GLY A 88 16.74 -3.72 3.16
N LEU A 89 16.43 -4.87 2.52
CA LEU A 89 15.24 -5.03 1.70
C LEU A 89 14.06 -5.50 2.56
N LEU A 90 13.04 -4.66 2.67
CA LEU A 90 11.78 -4.97 3.36
C LEU A 90 10.72 -5.34 2.31
N GLY A 91 10.20 -6.55 2.36
CA GLY A 91 9.04 -6.96 1.57
C GLY A 91 7.77 -6.44 2.23
N VAL A 92 6.98 -5.68 1.49
CA VAL A 92 5.69 -5.14 1.95
C VAL A 92 4.60 -5.70 1.08
N LYS A 93 3.64 -6.41 1.69
CA LYS A 93 2.45 -6.91 1.03
C LYS A 93 1.21 -6.29 1.64
N VAL A 94 0.37 -5.72 0.79
CA VAL A 94 -0.92 -5.12 1.19
C VAL A 94 -2.04 -5.88 0.51
N HIS A 95 -3.06 -6.24 1.29
CA HIS A 95 -4.31 -6.79 0.79
C HIS A 95 -5.47 -6.00 1.40
N ILE A 96 -6.34 -5.46 0.56
CA ILE A 96 -7.53 -4.72 0.97
C ILE A 96 -8.74 -5.43 0.38
N ASP A 97 -9.56 -6.03 1.24
CA ASP A 97 -10.83 -6.63 0.85
C ASP A 97 -11.80 -5.54 0.41
N GLN A 98 -11.94 -4.51 1.24
CA GLN A 98 -12.80 -3.36 0.96
C GLN A 98 -12.23 -2.08 1.56
N MET A 99 -12.35 -0.96 0.82
CA MET A 99 -12.07 0.37 1.34
C MET A 99 -13.05 1.36 0.76
N THR A 100 -13.58 2.23 1.61
CA THR A 100 -14.48 3.32 1.21
C THR A 100 -13.84 4.67 1.48
N ILE A 101 -13.77 5.50 0.45
CA ILE A 101 -13.29 6.89 0.53
C ILE A 101 -14.48 7.81 0.27
N LYS A 102 -14.75 8.73 1.19
CA LYS A 102 -15.78 9.77 1.09
C LYS A 102 -15.14 11.15 1.20
N ASN A 103 -15.42 12.03 0.25
CA ASN A 103 -14.86 13.39 0.22
C ASN A 103 -13.32 13.41 0.28
N GLY A 104 -12.66 12.40 -0.30
CA GLY A 104 -11.21 12.28 -0.29
C GLY A 104 -10.59 11.71 1.00
N VAL A 105 -11.42 11.36 1.99
CA VAL A 105 -10.98 10.81 3.28
C VAL A 105 -11.39 9.34 3.40
N CYS A 106 -10.52 8.51 3.96
CA CYS A 106 -10.86 7.12 4.29
C CYS A 106 -11.99 7.08 5.32
N ASN A 107 -13.09 6.42 4.97
CA ASN A 107 -14.25 6.25 5.85
C ASN A 107 -14.23 4.87 6.53
N SER A 108 -13.81 3.85 5.81
CA SER A 108 -13.67 2.49 6.32
C SER A 108 -12.66 1.72 5.49
N ILE A 109 -11.97 0.77 6.11
CA ILE A 109 -11.06 -0.15 5.46
C ILE A 109 -11.13 -1.50 6.15
N GLU A 110 -11.20 -2.55 5.35
CA GLU A 110 -10.99 -3.94 5.74
C GLU A 110 -9.81 -4.45 4.91
N GLY A 111 -8.69 -4.68 5.57
CA GLY A 111 -7.49 -5.08 4.86
C GLY A 111 -6.35 -5.40 5.82
N LYS A 112 -5.32 -6.02 5.28
CA LYS A 112 -4.16 -6.51 6.00
C LYS A 112 -2.86 -6.06 5.32
N LEU A 113 -1.90 -5.70 6.13
CA LEU A 113 -0.53 -5.47 5.71
C LEU A 113 0.37 -6.55 6.31
N SER A 114 1.35 -7.01 5.54
CA SER A 114 2.37 -7.95 6.00
C SER A 114 3.74 -7.42 5.65
N LEU A 115 4.70 -7.57 6.58
CA LEU A 115 6.09 -7.21 6.41
C LEU A 115 6.97 -8.44 6.54
N SER A 116 7.91 -8.60 5.63
CA SER A 116 8.92 -9.65 5.64
C SER A 116 10.31 -9.07 5.41
N ASN A 117 11.32 -9.69 5.99
CA ASN A 117 12.73 -9.31 5.80
C ASN A 117 13.61 -10.53 6.09
N ASP A 118 14.76 -10.62 5.45
CA ASP A 118 15.71 -11.72 5.67
C ASP A 118 16.28 -11.77 7.09
N SER A 119 16.23 -10.64 7.82
CA SER A 119 16.68 -10.54 9.21
C SER A 119 15.56 -10.82 10.21
N PHE A 120 14.33 -11.05 9.77
CA PHE A 120 13.21 -11.40 10.63
C PHE A 120 13.15 -12.92 10.84
N ASP A 121 12.75 -13.35 12.04
CA ASP A 121 12.47 -14.76 12.31
C ASP A 121 11.18 -15.22 11.62
N GLU A 122 10.21 -14.33 11.46
CA GLU A 122 8.95 -14.60 10.78
C GLU A 122 8.35 -13.32 10.15
N THR A 123 7.36 -13.50 9.29
CA THR A 123 6.56 -12.40 8.73
C THR A 123 5.63 -11.85 9.79
N VAL A 124 5.65 -10.53 9.98
CA VAL A 124 4.66 -9.84 10.82
C VAL A 124 3.56 -9.25 9.98
N SER A 125 2.37 -9.15 10.55
CA SER A 125 1.23 -8.62 9.83
C SER A 125 0.21 -8.00 10.77
N GLY A 126 -0.63 -7.10 10.23
CA GLY A 126 -1.69 -6.47 11.00
C GLY A 126 -2.82 -5.95 10.13
N ASN A 127 -3.94 -5.67 10.76
CA ASN A 127 -5.09 -5.07 10.09
C ASN A 127 -4.86 -3.57 9.91
N ILE A 128 -5.20 -3.07 8.73
CA ILE A 128 -5.09 -1.66 8.41
C ILE A 128 -6.29 -0.93 9.00
N ARG A 129 -6.04 0.21 9.64
CA ARG A 129 -7.06 1.09 10.18
C ARG A 129 -6.95 2.47 9.57
N CYS A 130 -8.08 3.09 9.24
CA CYS A 130 -8.13 4.52 8.93
C CYS A 130 -8.09 5.30 10.23
N LEU A 131 -7.17 6.24 10.32
CA LEU A 131 -7.22 7.34 11.27
C LEU A 131 -7.77 8.61 10.58
N GLU A 132 -7.50 9.78 11.12
CA GLU A 132 -7.95 11.04 10.53
C GLU A 132 -7.11 11.43 9.29
N GLU A 133 -7.71 12.15 8.34
CA GLU A 133 -7.04 12.87 7.23
C GLU A 133 -6.06 12.03 6.37
N SER A 134 -6.47 10.85 5.93
CA SER A 134 -5.62 9.96 5.09
C SER A 134 -4.39 9.40 5.81
N VAL A 135 -4.45 9.28 7.12
CA VAL A 135 -3.48 8.56 7.95
C VAL A 135 -3.98 7.12 8.12
N TYR A 136 -3.09 6.16 7.94
CA TYR A 136 -3.38 4.75 8.14
C TYR A 136 -2.44 4.18 9.19
N GLU A 137 -2.98 3.32 10.03
CA GLU A 137 -2.26 2.65 11.10
C GLU A 137 -2.35 1.14 10.94
N VAL A 138 -1.26 0.46 11.25
CA VAL A 138 -1.18 -1.00 11.31
C VAL A 138 -0.41 -1.40 12.55
N GLU A 139 -1.08 -2.06 13.49
CA GLU A 139 -0.44 -2.76 14.60
C GLU A 139 0.10 -4.09 14.08
N LEU A 140 1.41 -4.28 14.12
CA LEU A 140 2.10 -5.44 13.58
C LEU A 140 2.18 -6.53 14.64
N LEU A 141 1.70 -7.72 14.29
CA LEU A 141 1.63 -8.88 15.18
C LEU A 141 2.44 -10.04 14.57
N ASP A 142 3.01 -10.86 15.45
CA ASP A 142 3.61 -12.16 15.08
C ASP A 142 2.54 -13.23 14.85
N SER A 143 2.96 -14.46 14.54
CA SER A 143 2.08 -15.61 14.35
C SER A 143 1.31 -16.03 15.62
N LYS A 144 1.73 -15.57 16.79
CA LYS A 144 1.11 -15.83 18.10
C LYS A 144 0.26 -14.67 18.61
N ASN A 145 0.07 -13.62 17.79
CA ASN A 145 -0.61 -12.36 18.12
C ASN A 145 0.09 -11.53 19.20
N ASN A 146 1.40 -11.63 19.36
CA ASN A 146 2.15 -10.69 20.16
C ASN A 146 2.42 -9.43 19.33
N GLU A 147 2.35 -8.26 19.99
CA GLU A 147 2.70 -6.98 19.37
C GLU A 147 4.20 -6.96 19.03
N MET A 148 4.53 -6.76 17.76
CA MET A 148 5.87 -6.70 17.21
C MET A 148 6.23 -5.34 16.63
N GLY A 149 5.28 -4.42 16.55
CA GLY A 149 5.53 -3.08 16.08
C GLY A 149 4.29 -2.31 15.67
N LEU A 150 4.54 -1.12 15.17
CA LEU A 150 3.52 -0.19 14.70
C LEU A 150 3.98 0.44 13.39
N MET A 151 3.12 0.46 12.38
CA MET A 151 3.34 1.22 11.17
C MET A 151 2.29 2.32 11.03
N ILE A 152 2.73 3.54 10.77
CA ILE A 152 1.87 4.68 10.50
C ILE A 152 2.22 5.24 9.12
N TYR A 153 1.27 5.18 8.20
CA TYR A 153 1.35 5.90 6.93
C TYR A 153 0.77 7.30 7.10
N ARG A 154 1.52 8.30 6.67
CA ARG A 154 1.08 9.69 6.50
C ARG A 154 1.41 10.13 5.08
N PRO A 155 0.67 11.09 4.48
CA PRO A 155 1.01 11.59 3.16
C PRO A 155 2.47 12.00 3.06
N GLY A 156 3.25 11.16 2.35
CA GLY A 156 4.68 11.34 2.10
C GLY A 156 5.66 10.66 3.03
N PHE A 157 5.21 9.96 4.07
CA PHE A 157 6.08 9.24 4.99
C PHE A 157 5.41 7.96 5.48
N ILE A 158 6.24 6.96 5.73
CA ILE A 158 5.88 5.81 6.54
C ILE A 158 6.77 5.84 7.78
N ASP A 159 6.17 5.91 8.96
CA ASP A 159 6.86 5.69 10.22
C ASP A 159 6.64 4.23 10.62
N LEU A 160 7.73 3.51 10.83
CA LEU A 160 7.73 2.10 11.19
C LEU A 160 8.53 1.92 12.49
N GLU A 161 7.87 1.44 13.54
CA GLU A 161 8.51 0.99 14.78
C GLU A 161 8.42 -0.53 14.86
N ILE A 162 9.53 -1.20 15.16
CA ILE A 162 9.62 -2.66 15.23
C ILE A 162 10.31 -3.06 16.53
N GLU A 163 9.74 -4.04 17.25
CA GLU A 163 10.38 -4.71 18.38
C GLU A 163 11.59 -5.51 17.88
N THR A 164 12.73 -5.38 18.55
CA THR A 164 13.94 -6.12 18.16
C THR A 164 13.83 -7.61 18.38
N ALA A 165 12.84 -8.05 19.16
CA ALA A 165 12.53 -9.46 19.36
C ALA A 165 12.15 -10.21 18.08
N ILE A 166 11.72 -9.50 17.01
CA ILE A 166 11.45 -10.10 15.70
C ILE A 166 12.73 -10.45 14.92
N LEU A 167 13.85 -9.84 15.28
CA LEU A 167 15.11 -10.04 14.57
C LEU A 167 15.73 -11.37 14.99
N LYS A 168 16.38 -12.02 14.04
CA LYS A 168 17.22 -13.19 14.32
C LYS A 168 18.24 -12.87 15.41
N SER A 169 18.52 -13.84 16.25
CA SER A 169 19.33 -13.67 17.45
C SER A 169 20.72 -13.08 17.23
N ASP A 170 21.31 -13.31 16.05
CA ASP A 170 22.61 -12.76 15.66
C ASP A 170 22.58 -11.25 15.36
N VAL A 171 21.40 -10.69 15.04
CA VAL A 171 21.19 -9.27 14.77
C VAL A 171 20.72 -8.51 16.01
N SER A 172 19.91 -9.14 16.88
CA SER A 172 19.26 -8.50 18.02
C SER A 172 20.20 -8.10 19.17
N ILE A 173 21.39 -8.71 19.28
CA ILE A 173 22.31 -8.57 20.43
C ILE A 173 22.83 -7.13 20.61
N PHE A 174 22.85 -6.33 19.54
CA PHE A 174 23.42 -4.97 19.54
C PHE A 174 22.39 -3.85 19.54
N LEU A 175 21.11 -4.18 19.56
CA LEU A 175 20.01 -3.22 19.36
C LEU A 175 19.21 -3.09 20.66
N GLY A 176 18.65 -1.90 20.91
CA GLY A 176 17.69 -1.69 21.99
C GLY A 176 16.38 -2.48 21.77
N ASN A 177 15.39 -2.31 22.64
CA ASN A 177 14.14 -3.08 22.56
C ASN A 177 13.27 -2.73 21.35
N ARG A 178 13.39 -1.52 20.78
CA ARG A 178 12.64 -1.03 19.62
C ARG A 178 13.55 -0.31 18.63
N MET A 179 13.22 -0.40 17.36
CA MET A 179 13.85 0.36 16.27
C MET A 179 12.77 1.14 15.53
N GLY A 180 13.07 2.40 15.26
CA GLY A 180 12.21 3.29 14.47
C GLY A 180 12.83 3.63 13.12
N PHE A 181 12.01 3.65 12.07
CA PHE A 181 12.38 4.02 10.71
C PHE A 181 11.35 5.00 10.16
N THR A 182 11.82 6.10 9.56
CA THR A 182 10.97 6.97 8.75
C THR A 182 11.37 6.80 7.29
N ILE A 183 10.45 6.34 6.47
CA ILE A 183 10.65 6.08 5.04
C ILE A 183 9.94 7.19 4.28
N PRO A 184 10.65 8.08 3.57
CA PRO A 184 10.04 9.06 2.68
C PRO A 184 9.50 8.36 1.43
N LEU A 185 8.29 8.75 0.97
CA LEU A 185 7.60 8.24 -0.22
C LEU A 185 7.70 9.20 -1.40
#